data_36554d318589a9919e105f473a4ae59b
#
_entry.id   36554d318589a9919e105f473a4ae59b
#
_cell.length_a   1.000
_cell.length_b   1.000
_cell.length_c   1.000
_cell.angle_alpha   90.00
_cell.angle_beta   90.00
_cell.angle_gamma   90.00
#
_symmetry.space_group_name_H-M   'P 1'
#
loop_
_entity.id
_entity.type
_entity.pdbx_description
1 polymer ?
#
loop_
_entity_poly.entity_id
_entity_poly.type
_entity_poly.pdbx_seq_one_letter_code
_entity_poly.pdbx_strand_id
1 'polypeptide(L)'
;MKKIKLLLVAGACVVLSACSPQAPTVHTTDKGTQWEWNEGTIVVKSPERPAGQKSVIGLTAPKMEVVRVGFVGLGMRGPGAVSRFTHIPGTQIVALCDYDPKRAEACQNILKKASMPKAAIYSGETGYEELCKRDDIDLVYIAADWLHHFPIAKCALENLSLIHI
;
A
#
# COMPACT_ATOMS: atom_id res chain seq x y z
N MET A 1 -3.60 -82.12 47.34
CA MET A 1 -4.05 -80.68 47.40
C MET A 1 -3.05 -79.87 46.65
N LYS A 2 -3.32 -79.48 45.35
CA LYS A 2 -2.45 -78.65 44.54
C LYS A 2 -3.03 -77.24 44.53
N LYS A 3 -2.24 -76.27 45.03
CA LYS A 3 -2.58 -74.86 45.03
C LYS A 3 -2.32 -74.26 43.63
N ILE A 4 -3.36 -73.83 42.96
CA ILE A 4 -3.28 -73.08 41.69
C ILE A 4 -2.95 -71.64 42.02
N LYS A 5 -1.78 -71.17 41.58
CA LYS A 5 -1.43 -69.74 41.62
C LYS A 5 -2.08 -69.01 40.44
N LEU A 6 -3.01 -68.14 40.75
CA LEU A 6 -3.63 -67.25 39.77
C LEU A 6 -2.64 -66.13 39.47
N LEU A 7 -2.16 -66.07 38.23
CA LEU A 7 -1.28 -65.00 37.73
C LEU A 7 -2.16 -63.87 37.19
N LEU A 8 -2.23 -62.78 37.92
CA LEU A 8 -2.90 -61.55 37.45
C LEU A 8 -1.97 -60.81 36.42
N VAL A 9 -2.33 -60.90 35.16
CA VAL A 9 -1.69 -60.06 34.09
C VAL A 9 -2.37 -58.71 34.11
N ALA A 10 -1.68 -57.72 34.64
CA ALA A 10 -2.10 -56.36 34.56
C ALA A 10 -1.89 -55.85 33.10
N GLY A 11 -2.96 -55.82 32.33
CA GLY A 11 -2.95 -55.18 30.98
C GLY A 11 -2.82 -53.68 31.10
N ALA A 12 -1.67 -53.15 30.72
CA ALA A 12 -1.50 -51.71 30.55
C ALA A 12 -2.29 -51.26 29.33
N CYS A 13 -3.45 -50.65 29.55
CA CYS A 13 -4.14 -49.90 28.49
C CYS A 13 -3.31 -48.64 28.13
N VAL A 14 -2.55 -48.71 27.04
CA VAL A 14 -1.97 -47.52 26.42
C VAL A 14 -3.12 -46.78 25.76
N VAL A 15 -3.60 -45.73 26.41
CA VAL A 15 -4.52 -44.79 25.78
C VAL A 15 -3.71 -43.98 24.77
N LEU A 16 -3.74 -44.42 23.51
CA LEU A 16 -3.29 -43.59 22.41
C LEU A 16 -4.26 -42.40 22.30
N SER A 17 -3.93 -41.27 22.92
CA SER A 17 -4.58 -40.02 22.63
C SER A 17 -4.32 -39.69 21.15
N ALA A 18 -5.26 -40.06 20.30
CA ALA A 18 -5.28 -39.61 18.94
C ALA A 18 -5.42 -38.06 19.01
N CYS A 19 -4.34 -37.37 18.71
CA CYS A 19 -4.38 -35.93 18.49
C CYS A 19 -5.25 -35.70 17.24
N SER A 20 -6.54 -35.50 17.43
CA SER A 20 -7.42 -35.08 16.34
C SER A 20 -6.91 -33.73 15.87
N PRO A 21 -6.73 -33.50 14.55
CA PRO A 21 -6.36 -32.21 14.07
C PRO A 21 -7.41 -31.20 14.52
N GLN A 22 -6.98 -30.25 15.33
CA GLN A 22 -7.84 -29.20 15.85
C GLN A 22 -8.31 -28.37 14.67
N ALA A 23 -9.62 -28.20 14.52
CA ALA A 23 -10.16 -27.34 13.46
C ALA A 23 -9.52 -25.94 13.56
N PRO A 24 -9.17 -25.33 12.44
CA PRO A 24 -8.54 -24.02 12.44
C PRO A 24 -9.42 -23.00 13.18
N THR A 25 -8.85 -22.34 14.17
CA THR A 25 -9.56 -21.31 14.93
C THR A 25 -9.61 -20.05 14.11
N VAL A 26 -10.81 -19.65 13.69
CA VAL A 26 -11.00 -18.38 12.99
C VAL A 26 -11.04 -17.24 13.99
N HIS A 27 -10.16 -16.29 13.82
CA HIS A 27 -10.10 -15.06 14.62
C HIS A 27 -10.78 -13.92 13.84
N THR A 28 -11.43 -13.04 14.57
CA THR A 28 -12.05 -11.83 13.96
C THR A 28 -11.49 -10.59 14.65
N THR A 29 -11.02 -9.64 13.88
CA THR A 29 -10.58 -8.34 14.38
C THR A 29 -11.79 -7.45 14.71
N ASP A 30 -11.58 -6.39 15.45
CA ASP A 30 -12.57 -5.34 15.77
C ASP A 30 -13.17 -4.68 14.52
N LYS A 31 -12.48 -4.75 13.39
CA LYS A 31 -12.96 -4.27 12.06
C LYS A 31 -13.61 -5.38 11.22
N GLY A 32 -13.85 -6.56 11.81
CA GLY A 32 -14.55 -7.66 11.14
C GLY A 32 -13.68 -8.48 10.17
N THR A 33 -12.38 -8.23 10.07
CA THR A 33 -11.47 -9.04 9.25
C THR A 33 -11.28 -10.41 9.89
N GLN A 34 -11.55 -11.48 9.14
CA GLN A 34 -11.34 -12.86 9.58
C GLN A 34 -9.96 -13.36 9.14
N TRP A 35 -9.29 -14.05 10.05
CA TRP A 35 -8.02 -14.70 9.77
C TRP A 35 -7.91 -16.02 10.53
N GLU A 36 -7.12 -16.92 10.04
CA GLU A 36 -6.82 -18.20 10.67
C GLU A 36 -5.33 -18.50 10.59
N TRP A 37 -4.87 -19.32 11.53
CA TRP A 37 -3.50 -19.83 11.51
C TRP A 37 -3.51 -21.19 10.82
N ASN A 38 -2.77 -21.32 9.72
CA ASN A 38 -2.65 -22.55 8.98
C ASN A 38 -1.17 -22.87 8.70
N GLU A 39 -0.68 -23.96 9.28
CA GLU A 39 0.67 -24.50 9.06
C GLU A 39 1.80 -23.46 9.10
N GLY A 40 1.79 -22.57 10.09
CA GLY A 40 2.80 -21.53 10.24
C GLY A 40 2.55 -20.27 9.41
N THR A 41 1.40 -20.18 8.73
CA THR A 41 1.00 -19.04 7.91
C THR A 41 -0.30 -18.42 8.41
N ILE A 42 -0.37 -17.09 8.43
CA ILE A 42 -1.62 -16.37 8.66
C ILE A 42 -2.38 -16.29 7.34
N VAL A 43 -3.54 -16.93 7.28
CA VAL A 43 -4.45 -16.86 6.14
C VAL A 43 -5.54 -15.85 6.45
N VAL A 44 -5.64 -14.81 5.64
CA VAL A 44 -6.69 -13.78 5.75
C VAL A 44 -7.73 -14.04 4.69
N LYS A 45 -9.00 -14.15 5.10
CA LYS A 45 -10.11 -14.26 4.16
C LYS A 45 -10.32 -12.88 3.50
N SER A 46 -9.85 -12.76 2.28
CA SER A 46 -10.09 -11.54 1.49
C SER A 46 -11.59 -11.40 1.21
N PRO A 47 -12.17 -10.21 1.36
CA PRO A 47 -13.54 -9.97 0.95
C PRO A 47 -13.71 -10.23 -0.55
N GLU A 48 -14.88 -10.72 -0.93
CA GLU A 48 -15.20 -10.85 -2.35
C GLU A 48 -15.12 -9.48 -3.03
N ARG A 49 -14.55 -9.47 -4.23
CA ARG A 49 -14.48 -8.23 -4.99
C ARG A 49 -15.89 -7.80 -5.40
N PRO A 50 -16.24 -6.53 -5.27
CA PRO A 50 -17.51 -6.01 -5.78
C PRO A 50 -17.69 -6.34 -7.25
N ALA A 51 -18.93 -6.62 -7.66
CA ALA A 51 -19.26 -6.88 -9.05
C ALA A 51 -18.81 -5.70 -9.94
N GLY A 52 -18.10 -6.00 -11.04
CA GLY A 52 -17.56 -4.98 -11.95
C GLY A 52 -16.19 -4.44 -11.60
N GLN A 53 -15.62 -4.80 -10.45
CA GLN A 53 -14.24 -4.42 -10.11
C GLN A 53 -13.24 -5.16 -11.02
N LYS A 54 -12.45 -4.39 -11.77
CA LYS A 54 -11.42 -4.92 -12.67
C LYS A 54 -10.09 -5.07 -11.95
N SER A 55 -9.31 -6.07 -12.34
CA SER A 55 -7.90 -6.18 -11.91
C SER A 55 -7.07 -5.10 -12.60
N VAL A 56 -6.17 -4.47 -11.83
CA VAL A 56 -5.17 -3.55 -12.38
C VAL A 56 -3.86 -4.24 -12.75
N ILE A 57 -3.79 -5.57 -12.55
CA ILE A 57 -2.62 -6.36 -12.97
C ILE A 57 -2.53 -6.31 -14.50
N GLY A 58 -1.39 -5.85 -15.00
CA GLY A 58 -1.17 -5.67 -16.44
C GLY A 58 -1.74 -4.37 -17.02
N LEU A 59 -2.26 -3.47 -16.18
CA LEU A 59 -2.60 -2.12 -16.63
C LEU A 59 -1.32 -1.41 -17.09
N THR A 60 -1.31 -0.98 -18.34
CA THR A 60 -0.21 -0.23 -18.94
C THR A 60 -0.73 1.09 -19.49
N ALA A 61 0.07 2.14 -19.35
CA ALA A 61 -0.20 3.40 -20.02
C ALA A 61 0.29 3.35 -21.48
N PRO A 62 -0.32 4.08 -22.40
CA PRO A 62 0.24 4.29 -23.73
C PRO A 62 1.62 4.95 -23.64
N LYS A 63 2.47 4.72 -24.64
CA LYS A 63 3.77 5.39 -24.69
C LYS A 63 3.56 6.91 -24.78
N MET A 64 4.18 7.63 -23.87
CA MET A 64 4.17 9.10 -23.84
C MET A 64 5.58 9.63 -24.12
N GLU A 65 5.69 10.72 -24.85
CA GLU A 65 6.98 11.40 -25.06
C GLU A 65 7.39 12.19 -23.83
N VAL A 66 6.42 12.76 -23.11
CA VAL A 66 6.61 13.49 -21.86
C VAL A 66 5.60 12.99 -20.84
N VAL A 67 6.09 12.59 -19.67
CA VAL A 67 5.27 12.23 -18.51
C VAL A 67 5.18 13.43 -17.57
N ARG A 68 3.98 13.96 -17.36
CA ARG A 68 3.73 15.10 -16.49
C ARG A 68 3.47 14.61 -15.07
N VAL A 69 4.29 15.06 -14.14
CA VAL A 69 4.34 14.50 -12.77
C VAL A 69 3.86 15.53 -11.74
N GLY A 70 2.93 15.12 -10.91
CA GLY A 70 2.55 15.80 -9.68
C GLY A 70 3.18 15.14 -8.46
N PHE A 71 3.78 15.90 -7.56
CA PHE A 71 4.35 15.38 -6.31
C PHE A 71 3.48 15.75 -5.13
N VAL A 72 3.18 14.77 -4.27
CA VAL A 72 2.47 14.96 -3.01
C VAL A 72 3.28 14.41 -1.84
N GLY A 73 3.57 15.27 -0.87
CA GLY A 73 4.47 14.97 0.24
C GLY A 73 5.91 15.37 -0.05
N LEU A 74 6.29 16.56 0.42
CA LEU A 74 7.60 17.17 0.17
C LEU A 74 8.40 17.33 1.48
N GLY A 75 8.17 16.41 2.41
CA GLY A 75 8.91 16.33 3.66
C GLY A 75 10.32 15.74 3.47
N MET A 76 10.64 14.69 4.22
CA MET A 76 12.01 14.13 4.25
C MET A 76 12.43 13.49 2.91
N ARG A 77 11.54 12.76 2.24
CA ARG A 77 11.82 12.00 1.00
C ARG A 77 11.53 12.77 -0.28
N GLY A 78 10.49 13.62 -0.25
CA GLY A 78 9.99 14.34 -1.41
C GLY A 78 11.03 15.18 -2.14
N PRO A 79 11.79 16.05 -1.48
CA PRO A 79 12.80 16.89 -2.15
C PRO A 79 13.85 16.09 -2.92
N GLY A 80 14.30 14.96 -2.35
CA GLY A 80 15.22 14.05 -3.02
C GLY A 80 14.60 13.38 -4.26
N ALA A 81 13.32 13.05 -4.22
CA ALA A 81 12.60 12.53 -5.38
C ALA A 81 12.45 13.61 -6.46
N VAL A 82 11.99 14.81 -6.10
CA VAL A 82 11.91 15.97 -7.03
C VAL A 82 13.25 16.20 -7.71
N SER A 83 14.35 16.23 -6.94
CA SER A 83 15.69 16.40 -7.51
C SER A 83 16.06 15.28 -8.48
N ARG A 84 15.78 14.02 -8.20
CA ARG A 84 16.06 12.91 -9.13
C ARG A 84 15.26 13.04 -10.43
N PHE A 85 14.00 13.43 -10.35
CA PHE A 85 13.15 13.57 -11.53
C PHE A 85 13.60 14.70 -12.47
N THR A 86 14.34 15.69 -11.97
CA THR A 86 14.93 16.72 -12.88
C THR A 86 16.00 16.17 -13.81
N HIS A 87 16.48 14.94 -13.58
CA HIS A 87 17.50 14.28 -14.38
C HIS A 87 16.95 13.14 -15.25
N ILE A 88 15.62 12.90 -15.22
CA ILE A 88 14.99 11.85 -16.03
C ILE A 88 14.48 12.47 -17.34
N PRO A 89 15.06 12.10 -18.49
CA PRO A 89 14.55 12.59 -19.78
C PRO A 89 13.08 12.21 -19.98
N GLY A 90 12.32 13.08 -20.61
CA GLY A 90 10.90 12.83 -20.88
C GLY A 90 10.00 12.99 -19.65
N THR A 91 10.46 13.62 -18.58
CA THR A 91 9.61 14.00 -17.45
C THR A 91 9.48 15.51 -17.30
N GLN A 92 8.30 15.95 -16.89
CA GLN A 92 8.02 17.35 -16.54
C GLN A 92 7.29 17.38 -15.21
N ILE A 93 7.83 18.11 -14.23
CA ILE A 93 7.17 18.31 -12.95
C ILE A 93 6.23 19.49 -13.09
N VAL A 94 4.92 19.23 -13.01
CA VAL A 94 3.87 20.25 -13.26
C VAL A 94 3.16 20.70 -11.99
N ALA A 95 3.25 19.92 -10.90
CA ALA A 95 2.62 20.24 -9.62
C ALA A 95 3.44 19.76 -8.43
N LEU A 96 3.43 20.55 -7.36
CA LEU A 96 4.08 20.30 -6.08
C LEU A 96 3.06 20.53 -4.96
N CYS A 97 2.86 19.54 -4.08
CA CYS A 97 1.90 19.62 -2.99
C CYS A 97 2.54 19.13 -1.68
N ASP A 98 2.39 19.93 -0.64
CA ASP A 98 2.67 19.52 0.75
C ASP A 98 1.71 20.25 1.68
N TYR A 99 1.48 19.68 2.88
CA TYR A 99 0.71 20.37 3.91
C TYR A 99 1.32 21.74 4.25
N ASP A 100 2.66 21.81 4.36
CA ASP A 100 3.41 23.04 4.58
C ASP A 100 3.82 23.69 3.24
N PRO A 101 3.28 24.88 2.90
CA PRO A 101 3.60 25.57 1.66
C PRO A 101 5.11 25.85 1.49
N LYS A 102 5.84 26.05 2.59
CA LYS A 102 7.30 26.30 2.54
C LYS A 102 8.08 25.14 1.94
N ARG A 103 7.59 23.90 2.14
CA ARG A 103 8.22 22.69 1.56
C ARG A 103 8.00 22.65 0.04
N ALA A 104 6.83 23.00 -0.43
CA ALA A 104 6.55 23.10 -1.87
C ALA A 104 7.39 24.22 -2.52
N GLU A 105 7.52 25.37 -1.88
CA GLU A 105 8.39 26.47 -2.33
C GLU A 105 9.86 26.05 -2.36
N ALA A 106 10.35 25.31 -1.36
CA ALA A 106 11.71 24.78 -1.34
C ALA A 106 11.96 23.85 -2.54
N CYS A 107 11.01 22.98 -2.88
CA CYS A 107 11.09 22.13 -4.07
C CYS A 107 11.01 22.93 -5.37
N GLN A 108 10.25 24.01 -5.42
CA GLN A 108 10.26 24.94 -6.56
C GLN A 108 11.66 25.53 -6.83
N ASN A 109 12.45 25.78 -5.80
CA ASN A 109 13.83 26.20 -5.95
C ASN A 109 14.74 25.11 -6.56
N ILE A 110 14.43 23.84 -6.33
CA ILE A 110 15.13 22.72 -7.00
C ILE A 110 14.87 22.78 -8.50
N LEU A 111 13.62 22.94 -8.91
CA LEU A 111 13.24 23.07 -10.33
C LEU A 111 13.93 24.27 -10.98
N LYS A 112 13.95 25.42 -10.30
CA LYS A 112 14.63 26.63 -10.79
C LYS A 112 16.13 26.39 -11.01
N LYS A 113 16.81 25.71 -10.09
CA LYS A 113 18.23 25.38 -10.22
C LYS A 113 18.50 24.43 -11.40
N ALA A 114 17.56 23.53 -11.69
CA ALA A 114 17.62 22.61 -12.81
C ALA A 114 17.14 23.23 -14.15
N SER A 115 16.84 24.53 -14.18
CA SER A 115 16.28 25.23 -15.34
C SER A 115 14.97 24.62 -15.87
N MET A 116 14.20 23.97 -15.00
CA MET A 116 12.90 23.43 -15.33
C MET A 116 11.79 24.49 -15.20
N PRO A 117 10.68 24.31 -15.92
CA PRO A 117 9.50 25.16 -15.79
C PRO A 117 8.99 25.23 -14.35
N LYS A 118 8.34 26.34 -14.01
CA LYS A 118 7.70 26.49 -12.70
C LYS A 118 6.49 25.54 -12.59
N ALA A 119 6.42 24.76 -11.52
CA ALA A 119 5.29 23.92 -11.18
C ALA A 119 4.21 24.71 -10.41
N ALA A 120 2.95 24.30 -10.51
CA ALA A 120 1.90 24.80 -9.64
C ALA A 120 2.13 24.32 -8.21
N ILE A 121 1.80 25.17 -7.22
CA ILE A 121 1.94 24.82 -5.81
C ILE A 121 0.56 24.66 -5.19
N TYR A 122 0.38 23.56 -4.48
CA TYR A 122 -0.78 23.25 -3.66
C TYR A 122 -0.36 23.03 -2.21
N SER A 123 -1.19 23.40 -1.26
CA SER A 123 -0.84 23.26 0.15
C SER A 123 -2.07 23.09 1.04
N GLY A 124 -1.82 22.72 2.32
CA GLY A 124 -2.86 22.47 3.29
C GLY A 124 -3.38 21.04 3.26
N GLU A 125 -4.35 20.75 4.09
CA GLU A 125 -4.87 19.40 4.34
C GLU A 125 -5.49 18.74 3.10
N THR A 126 -6.15 19.52 2.26
CA THR A 126 -6.85 19.05 1.05
C THR A 126 -6.16 19.46 -0.26
N GLY A 127 -4.98 20.07 -0.18
CA GLY A 127 -4.26 20.53 -1.37
C GLY A 127 -4.01 19.46 -2.43
N TYR A 128 -3.87 18.19 -2.01
CA TYR A 128 -3.73 17.06 -2.92
C TYR A 128 -4.99 16.80 -3.76
N GLU A 129 -6.18 17.11 -3.23
CA GLU A 129 -7.44 16.92 -3.98
C GLU A 129 -7.49 17.84 -5.21
N GLU A 130 -7.04 19.07 -5.05
CA GLU A 130 -6.96 20.01 -6.16
C GLU A 130 -5.89 19.60 -7.19
N LEU A 131 -4.76 19.08 -6.72
CA LEU A 131 -3.74 18.51 -7.59
C LEU A 131 -4.28 17.33 -8.39
N CYS A 132 -5.00 16.41 -7.76
CA CYS A 132 -5.53 15.21 -8.40
C CYS A 132 -6.63 15.50 -9.43
N LYS A 133 -7.32 16.64 -9.34
CA LYS A 133 -8.35 17.06 -10.31
C LYS A 133 -7.79 17.60 -11.63
N ARG A 134 -6.47 17.78 -11.72
CA ARG A 134 -5.85 18.31 -12.93
C ARG A 134 -5.81 17.26 -14.04
N ASP A 135 -6.17 17.64 -15.23
CA ASP A 135 -6.14 16.85 -16.46
C ASP A 135 -4.76 16.82 -17.16
N ASP A 136 -3.84 17.66 -16.69
CA ASP A 136 -2.47 17.74 -17.19
C ASP A 136 -1.45 17.00 -16.28
N ILE A 137 -1.88 16.04 -15.48
CA ILE A 137 -1.04 15.16 -14.68
C ILE A 137 -1.22 13.73 -15.14
N ASP A 138 -0.12 13.11 -15.58
CA ASP A 138 -0.10 11.71 -16.01
C ASP A 138 0.31 10.77 -14.87
N LEU A 139 1.14 11.26 -13.94
CA LEU A 139 1.70 10.49 -12.83
C LEU A 139 1.64 11.30 -11.52
N VAL A 140 1.09 10.72 -10.48
CA VAL A 140 1.18 11.26 -9.11
C VAL A 140 2.24 10.48 -8.32
N TYR A 141 3.28 11.17 -7.87
CA TYR A 141 4.29 10.62 -6.97
C TYR A 141 3.95 10.95 -5.53
N ILE A 142 3.72 9.93 -4.71
CA ILE A 142 3.29 10.09 -3.32
C ILE A 142 4.45 9.74 -2.38
N ALA A 143 4.89 10.73 -1.58
CA ALA A 143 5.89 10.58 -0.53
C ALA A 143 5.38 11.12 0.83
N ALA A 144 4.07 11.02 1.04
CA ALA A 144 3.41 11.40 2.28
C ALA A 144 3.63 10.34 3.38
N ASP A 145 3.19 10.63 4.60
CA ASP A 145 3.19 9.69 5.71
C ASP A 145 2.13 8.58 5.55
N TRP A 146 2.16 7.59 6.44
CA TRP A 146 1.31 6.40 6.39
C TRP A 146 -0.19 6.71 6.45
N LEU A 147 -0.59 7.75 7.17
CA LEU A 147 -2.01 8.11 7.33
C LEU A 147 -2.58 8.73 6.04
N HIS A 148 -1.76 9.50 5.34
CA HIS A 148 -2.17 10.23 4.14
C HIS A 148 -1.93 9.47 2.83
N HIS A 149 -1.10 8.41 2.83
CA HIS A 149 -0.83 7.62 1.61
C HIS A 149 -2.11 7.10 0.95
N PHE A 150 -2.97 6.44 1.70
CA PHE A 150 -4.19 5.83 1.16
C PHE A 150 -5.18 6.86 0.61
N PRO A 151 -5.59 7.92 1.34
CA PRO A 151 -6.51 8.91 0.81
C PRO A 151 -5.97 9.62 -0.44
N ILE A 152 -4.67 9.94 -0.49
CA ILE A 152 -4.04 10.56 -1.66
C ILE A 152 -4.05 9.59 -2.85
N ALA A 153 -3.63 8.32 -2.64
CA ALA A 153 -3.62 7.31 -3.68
C ALA A 153 -5.03 7.05 -4.24
N LYS A 154 -6.02 6.94 -3.36
CA LYS A 154 -7.43 6.80 -3.75
C LYS A 154 -7.89 7.97 -4.61
N CYS A 155 -7.63 9.19 -4.17
CA CYS A 155 -8.00 10.41 -4.90
C CYS A 155 -7.36 10.46 -6.29
N ALA A 156 -6.06 10.14 -6.40
CA ALA A 156 -5.36 10.11 -7.68
C ALA A 156 -5.92 9.04 -8.63
N LEU A 157 -6.23 7.82 -8.13
CA LEU A 157 -6.85 6.75 -8.93
C LEU A 157 -8.26 7.10 -9.41
N GLU A 158 -9.06 7.75 -8.58
CA GLU A 158 -10.42 8.19 -8.92
C GLU A 158 -10.42 9.27 -10.01
N ASN A 159 -9.33 10.03 -10.14
CA ASN A 159 -9.13 11.03 -11.17
C ASN A 159 -8.26 10.55 -12.35
N LEU A 160 -8.08 9.22 -12.49
CA LEU A 160 -7.42 8.54 -13.61
C LEU A 160 -5.92 8.84 -13.80
N SER A 161 -5.23 9.34 -12.79
CA SER A 161 -3.78 9.47 -12.83
C SER A 161 -3.09 8.12 -12.56
N LEU A 162 -1.97 7.86 -13.23
CA LEU A 162 -1.07 6.79 -12.80
C LEU A 162 -0.43 7.16 -11.47
N ILE A 163 -0.20 6.16 -10.62
CA ILE A 163 0.38 6.39 -9.30
C ILE A 163 1.72 5.68 -9.18
N HIS A 164 2.69 6.41 -8.62
CA HIS A 164 3.91 5.84 -8.09
C HIS A 164 3.99 6.12 -6.58
N ILE A 165 4.14 5.05 -5.81
CA ILE A 165 4.24 5.07 -4.34
C ILE A 165 5.70 4.82 -3.94
#